data_e488bc8ac8a23ab7175139e4ed9b6ee7
#
_entry.id   e488bc8ac8a23ab7175139e4ed9b6ee7
#
_cell.length_a   1.000
_cell.length_b   1.000
_cell.length_c   1.000
_cell.angle_alpha   90.00
_cell.angle_beta   90.00
_cell.angle_gamma   90.00
#
_symmetry.space_group_name_H-M   'P 1'
#
loop_
_entity.id
_entity.type
_entity.pdbx_description
1 polymer ?
#
loop_
_entity_poly.entity_id
_entity_poly.type
_entity_poly.pdbx_seq_one_letter_code
_entity_poly.pdbx_strand_id
1 'polypeptide(L)'
;DKSILGLAPTGSGKTLAFSLPLLEKIMPGEGLQVLILAPSQELVIQTRDVIQPYAKAIDCNVQAITGKANVKRQIERLKTKPEIIVATTGRLLELSEQRKIKFHTLQAIIMDEADELLTDSGLSETRHIVQESPADVQLGFFSATSTDTLTDLETWFGVPIETIDVRSIDKTGGDVLHA
;
A
#
# COMPACT_ATOMS: atom_id res chain seq x y z
N ASP A 1 -0.75 7.87 15.46
CA ASP A 1 -1.13 6.87 14.47
C ASP A 1 -0.11 5.74 14.49
N LYS A 2 -0.58 4.50 14.70
CA LYS A 2 0.28 3.32 14.85
C LYS A 2 0.42 2.58 13.53
N SER A 3 1.60 1.98 13.31
CA SER A 3 1.79 1.01 12.22
C SER A 3 1.13 -0.31 12.60
N ILE A 4 0.51 -0.98 11.64
CA ILE A 4 -0.26 -2.20 11.88
C ILE A 4 0.08 -3.32 10.92
N LEU A 5 -0.08 -4.56 11.38
CA LEU A 5 -0.16 -5.74 10.55
C LEU A 5 -1.59 -6.29 10.68
N GLY A 6 -2.34 -6.26 9.59
CA GLY A 6 -3.68 -6.83 9.51
C GLY A 6 -3.63 -8.21 8.86
N LEU A 7 -4.05 -9.25 9.59
CA LEU A 7 -4.20 -10.59 9.04
C LEU A 7 -5.69 -10.82 8.80
N ALA A 8 -6.07 -10.94 7.54
CA ALA A 8 -7.45 -11.09 7.11
C ALA A 8 -7.53 -12.02 5.91
N PRO A 9 -8.64 -12.77 5.74
CA PRO A 9 -8.83 -13.62 4.56
C PRO A 9 -8.74 -12.80 3.27
N THR A 10 -8.30 -13.43 2.17
CA THR A 10 -8.36 -12.81 0.85
C THR A 10 -9.80 -12.52 0.48
N GLY A 11 -10.08 -11.32 -0.02
CA GLY A 11 -11.43 -10.94 -0.40
C GLY A 11 -11.54 -9.47 -0.78
N SER A 12 -12.63 -9.13 -1.46
CA SER A 12 -12.86 -7.83 -2.09
C SER A 12 -13.04 -6.66 -1.12
N GLY A 13 -13.45 -6.92 0.13
CA GLY A 13 -13.67 -5.85 1.11
C GLY A 13 -12.41 -5.29 1.75
N LYS A 14 -11.31 -6.01 1.68
CA LYS A 14 -10.05 -5.67 2.35
C LYS A 14 -9.45 -4.35 1.84
N THR A 15 -9.41 -4.16 0.52
CA THR A 15 -8.85 -2.95 -0.09
C THR A 15 -9.57 -1.70 0.39
N LEU A 16 -10.91 -1.72 0.40
CA LEU A 16 -11.70 -0.59 0.89
C LEU A 16 -11.54 -0.39 2.39
N ALA A 17 -11.45 -1.48 3.16
CA ALA A 17 -11.34 -1.41 4.61
C ALA A 17 -10.10 -0.62 5.06
N PHE A 18 -8.96 -0.79 4.39
CA PHE A 18 -7.78 0.00 4.73
C PHE A 18 -7.70 1.34 4.00
N SER A 19 -8.31 1.47 2.82
CA SER A 19 -8.20 2.67 1.99
C SER A 19 -9.09 3.81 2.47
N LEU A 20 -10.34 3.52 2.85
CA LEU A 20 -11.30 4.55 3.22
C LEU A 20 -10.83 5.46 4.37
N PRO A 21 -10.27 4.93 5.48
CA PRO A 21 -9.74 5.80 6.53
C PRO A 21 -8.60 6.71 6.06
N LEU A 22 -7.77 6.23 5.12
CA LEU A 22 -6.69 7.02 4.56
C LEU A 22 -7.19 8.15 3.68
N LEU A 23 -8.23 7.89 2.87
CA LEU A 23 -8.82 8.90 1.99
C LEU A 23 -9.40 10.08 2.78
N GLU A 24 -9.91 9.85 3.99
CA GLU A 24 -10.41 10.92 4.84
C GLU A 24 -9.34 11.91 5.26
N LYS A 25 -8.06 11.50 5.26
CA LYS A 25 -6.93 12.32 5.69
C LYS A 25 -6.19 12.99 4.54
N ILE A 26 -6.48 12.63 3.29
CA ILE A 26 -5.78 13.16 2.12
C ILE A 26 -6.25 14.58 1.81
N MET A 27 -5.30 15.45 1.54
CA MET A 27 -5.54 16.85 1.15
C MET A 27 -5.29 16.99 -0.35
N PRO A 28 -6.32 17.34 -1.15
CA PRO A 28 -6.13 17.55 -2.58
C PRO A 28 -5.06 18.62 -2.87
N GLY A 29 -4.19 18.36 -3.85
CA GLY A 29 -3.17 19.31 -4.27
C GLY A 29 -1.91 19.34 -3.42
N GLU A 30 -1.82 18.55 -2.35
CA GLU A 30 -0.68 18.53 -1.44
C GLU A 30 0.39 17.48 -1.81
N GLY A 31 0.35 16.97 -3.03
CA GLY A 31 1.29 15.97 -3.52
C GLY A 31 1.00 14.56 -3.06
N LEU A 32 1.99 13.68 -3.18
CA LEU A 32 1.85 12.26 -2.86
C LEU A 32 1.77 12.04 -1.35
N GLN A 33 0.67 11.50 -0.89
CA GLN A 33 0.40 11.30 0.54
C GLN A 33 0.20 9.85 0.93
N VAL A 34 -0.31 9.01 0.02
CA VAL A 34 -0.52 7.59 0.27
C VAL A 34 0.12 6.76 -0.83
N LEU A 35 0.89 5.77 -0.43
CA LEU A 35 1.53 4.82 -1.31
C LEU A 35 1.01 3.42 -0.96
N ILE A 36 0.56 2.67 -1.97
CA ILE A 36 0.12 1.30 -1.82
C ILE A 36 1.04 0.43 -2.67
N LEU A 37 1.73 -0.51 -2.03
CA LEU A 37 2.64 -1.44 -2.69
C LEU A 37 1.97 -2.80 -2.81
N ALA A 38 2.12 -3.44 -3.97
CA ALA A 38 1.56 -4.74 -4.24
C ALA A 38 2.56 -5.60 -5.02
N PRO A 39 2.50 -6.94 -4.89
CA PRO A 39 3.49 -7.83 -5.48
C PRO A 39 3.34 -8.06 -6.98
N SER A 40 2.21 -7.69 -7.58
CA SER A 40 1.95 -7.96 -9.00
C SER A 40 1.26 -6.78 -9.68
N GLN A 41 1.45 -6.69 -10.99
CA GLN A 41 0.75 -5.70 -11.81
C GLN A 41 -0.76 -5.86 -11.72
N GLU A 42 -1.24 -7.10 -11.71
CA GLU A 42 -2.68 -7.38 -11.66
C GLU A 42 -3.30 -6.79 -10.40
N LEU A 43 -2.67 -6.99 -9.25
CA LEU A 43 -3.15 -6.45 -7.98
C LEU A 43 -3.06 -4.92 -7.95
N VAL A 44 -2.01 -4.34 -8.52
CA VAL A 44 -1.87 -2.88 -8.63
C VAL A 44 -3.05 -2.29 -9.40
N ILE A 45 -3.36 -2.83 -10.57
CA ILE A 45 -4.46 -2.33 -11.41
C ILE A 45 -5.81 -2.53 -10.72
N GLN A 46 -6.02 -3.70 -10.14
CA GLN A 46 -7.25 -4.02 -9.41
C GLN A 46 -7.48 -3.05 -8.24
N THR A 47 -6.44 -2.80 -7.46
CA THR A 47 -6.49 -1.88 -6.32
C THR A 47 -6.74 -0.45 -6.77
N ARG A 48 -6.05 0.02 -7.81
CA ARG A 48 -6.26 1.34 -8.40
C ARG A 48 -7.71 1.50 -8.83
N ASP A 49 -8.27 0.51 -9.52
CA ASP A 49 -9.64 0.57 -10.05
C ASP A 49 -10.68 0.63 -8.93
N VAL A 50 -10.44 -0.06 -7.82
CA VAL A 50 -11.33 0.00 -6.65
C VAL A 50 -11.29 1.36 -5.97
N ILE A 51 -10.11 1.96 -5.83
CA ILE A 51 -9.92 3.22 -5.10
C ILE A 51 -10.31 4.45 -5.94
N GLN A 52 -10.11 4.39 -7.24
CA GLN A 52 -10.22 5.54 -8.13
C GLN A 52 -11.56 6.30 -8.02
N PRO A 53 -12.74 5.65 -7.98
CA PRO A 53 -13.99 6.39 -7.82
C PRO A 53 -14.08 7.18 -6.51
N TYR A 54 -13.57 6.62 -5.42
CA TYR A 54 -13.57 7.28 -4.12
C TYR A 54 -12.60 8.46 -4.08
N ALA A 55 -11.42 8.30 -4.64
CA ALA A 55 -10.43 9.37 -4.73
C ALA A 55 -10.96 10.52 -5.59
N LYS A 56 -11.57 10.21 -6.71
CA LYS A 56 -12.17 11.22 -7.61
C LYS A 56 -13.25 12.02 -6.89
N ALA A 57 -14.06 11.38 -6.04
CA ALA A 57 -15.12 12.05 -5.27
C ALA A 57 -14.56 13.11 -4.31
N ILE A 58 -13.30 13.02 -3.92
CA ILE A 58 -12.63 14.02 -3.05
C ILE A 58 -11.58 14.84 -3.81
N ASP A 59 -11.68 14.89 -5.14
CA ASP A 59 -10.77 15.64 -6.03
C ASP A 59 -9.31 15.21 -5.94
N CYS A 60 -9.07 13.92 -5.69
CA CYS A 60 -7.73 13.34 -5.67
C CYS A 60 -7.51 12.40 -6.86
N ASN A 61 -6.25 12.28 -7.29
CA ASN A 61 -5.85 11.39 -8.38
C ASN A 61 -5.12 10.17 -7.84
N VAL A 62 -5.42 9.02 -8.43
CA VAL A 62 -4.71 7.75 -8.19
C VAL A 62 -3.97 7.36 -9.44
N GLN A 63 -2.70 7.02 -9.32
CA GLN A 63 -1.90 6.52 -10.44
C GLN A 63 -1.34 5.14 -10.14
N ALA A 64 -1.47 4.22 -11.11
CA ALA A 64 -0.82 2.91 -11.06
C ALA A 64 0.58 3.00 -11.68
N ILE A 65 1.57 2.38 -11.05
CA ILE A 65 2.95 2.33 -11.53
C ILE A 65 3.43 0.89 -11.49
N THR A 66 3.71 0.32 -12.66
CA THR A 66 4.15 -1.07 -12.80
C THR A 66 5.27 -1.20 -13.82
N GLY A 67 6.11 -2.23 -13.69
CA GLY A 67 7.23 -2.50 -14.58
C GLY A 67 6.82 -2.92 -16.00
N LYS A 68 5.60 -3.40 -16.19
CA LYS A 68 5.12 -3.84 -17.50
C LYS A 68 4.51 -2.70 -18.33
N ALA A 69 4.20 -1.58 -17.73
CA ALA A 69 3.62 -0.43 -18.42
C ALA A 69 4.71 0.46 -19.02
N ASN A 70 4.31 1.30 -20.00
CA ASN A 70 5.23 2.21 -20.68
C ASN A 70 5.74 3.28 -19.70
N VAL A 71 7.06 3.32 -19.51
CA VAL A 71 7.69 4.21 -18.54
C VAL A 71 7.49 5.69 -18.88
N LYS A 72 7.55 6.06 -20.15
CA LYS A 72 7.38 7.46 -20.58
C LYS A 72 5.97 7.97 -20.25
N ARG A 73 4.96 7.12 -20.45
CA ARG A 73 3.58 7.46 -20.09
C ARG A 73 3.40 7.59 -18.58
N GLN A 74 4.06 6.74 -17.82
CA GLN A 74 4.01 6.85 -16.36
C GLN A 74 4.63 8.15 -15.86
N ILE A 75 5.78 8.53 -16.41
CA ILE A 75 6.45 9.80 -16.08
C ILE A 75 5.56 10.99 -16.46
N GLU A 76 4.94 10.95 -17.64
CA GLU A 76 4.05 12.02 -18.10
C GLU A 76 2.85 12.20 -17.17
N ARG A 77 2.24 11.10 -16.74
CA ARG A 77 1.11 11.14 -15.80
C ARG A 77 1.51 11.64 -14.42
N LEU A 78 2.75 11.42 -13.99
CA LEU A 78 3.25 11.92 -12.70
C LEU A 78 3.26 13.44 -12.61
N LYS A 79 3.23 14.13 -13.75
CA LYS A 79 3.12 15.59 -13.80
C LYS A 79 1.78 16.10 -13.24
N THR A 80 0.75 15.25 -13.19
CA THR A 80 -0.54 15.61 -12.56
C THR A 80 -0.44 15.62 -11.04
N LYS A 81 0.68 15.22 -10.47
CA LYS A 81 0.95 15.14 -9.03
C LYS A 81 -0.12 14.34 -8.27
N PRO A 82 -0.22 13.02 -8.53
CA PRO A 82 -1.22 12.20 -7.86
C PRO A 82 -1.01 12.18 -6.35
N GLU A 83 -2.10 12.24 -5.61
CA GLU A 83 -2.07 12.14 -4.15
C GLU A 83 -1.89 10.71 -3.68
N ILE A 84 -2.27 9.73 -4.52
CA ILE A 84 -2.18 8.31 -4.24
C ILE A 84 -1.45 7.60 -5.38
N ILE A 85 -0.51 6.74 -5.04
CA ILE A 85 0.15 5.86 -6.01
C ILE A 85 -0.05 4.41 -5.55
N VAL A 86 -0.43 3.54 -6.48
CA VAL A 86 -0.43 2.09 -6.30
C VAL A 86 0.64 1.52 -7.22
N ALA A 87 1.60 0.80 -6.67
CA ALA A 87 2.80 0.45 -7.43
C ALA A 87 3.37 -0.92 -7.10
N THR A 88 4.10 -1.49 -8.07
CA THR A 88 5.10 -2.52 -7.81
C THR A 88 6.41 -1.85 -7.42
N THR A 89 7.17 -2.48 -6.53
CA THR A 89 8.34 -1.85 -5.88
C THR A 89 9.48 -1.55 -6.84
N GLY A 90 9.76 -2.43 -7.79
CA GLY A 90 10.89 -2.26 -8.71
C GLY A 90 10.77 -1.01 -9.59
N ARG A 91 9.63 -0.82 -10.25
CA ARG A 91 9.42 0.37 -11.10
C ARG A 91 9.32 1.64 -10.26
N LEU A 92 8.74 1.56 -9.07
CA LEU A 92 8.65 2.71 -8.18
C LEU A 92 10.04 3.20 -7.78
N LEU A 93 10.94 2.29 -7.40
CA LEU A 93 12.33 2.64 -7.06
C LEU A 93 13.08 3.21 -8.26
N GLU A 94 12.92 2.62 -9.44
CA GLU A 94 13.52 3.11 -10.67
C GLU A 94 13.16 4.58 -10.91
N LEU A 95 11.88 4.92 -10.77
CA LEU A 95 11.41 6.29 -10.95
C LEU A 95 11.88 7.23 -9.83
N SER A 96 12.00 6.72 -8.62
CA SER A 96 12.55 7.47 -7.50
C SER A 96 14.04 7.80 -7.72
N GLU A 97 14.83 6.84 -8.20
CA GLU A 97 16.25 7.05 -8.52
C GLU A 97 16.43 8.09 -9.63
N GLN A 98 15.49 8.14 -10.58
CA GLN A 98 15.46 9.14 -11.64
C GLN A 98 14.85 10.47 -11.17
N ARG A 99 14.53 10.61 -9.90
CA ARG A 99 13.93 11.81 -9.29
C ARG A 99 12.57 12.19 -9.90
N LYS A 100 11.84 11.21 -10.43
CA LYS A 100 10.49 11.41 -10.96
C LYS A 100 9.41 11.28 -9.88
N ILE A 101 9.72 10.63 -8.77
CA ILE A 101 8.87 10.47 -7.61
C ILE A 101 9.69 10.80 -6.37
N LYS A 102 9.07 11.51 -5.41
CA LYS A 102 9.67 11.82 -4.12
C LYS A 102 8.75 11.35 -3.00
N PHE A 103 9.32 10.85 -1.92
CA PHE A 103 8.56 10.24 -0.82
C PHE A 103 8.41 11.13 0.42
N HIS A 104 8.94 12.36 0.37
CA HIS A 104 9.01 13.24 1.54
C HIS A 104 7.66 13.76 2.05
N THR A 105 6.60 13.67 1.24
CA THR A 105 5.24 14.07 1.62
C THR A 105 4.35 12.91 2.05
N LEU A 106 4.87 11.68 2.04
CA LEU A 106 4.08 10.50 2.39
C LEU A 106 3.64 10.53 3.85
N GLN A 107 2.36 10.23 4.06
CA GLN A 107 1.75 10.05 5.37
C GLN A 107 1.58 8.58 5.71
N ALA A 108 1.34 7.73 4.70
CA ALA A 108 1.12 6.31 4.89
C ALA A 108 1.66 5.49 3.72
N ILE A 109 2.19 4.32 4.03
CA ILE A 109 2.59 3.30 3.06
C ILE A 109 1.86 2.02 3.43
N ILE A 110 1.09 1.48 2.49
CA ILE A 110 0.35 0.23 2.66
C ILE A 110 1.01 -0.86 1.84
N MET A 111 1.30 -1.98 2.45
CA MET A 111 1.83 -3.16 1.81
C MET A 111 0.71 -4.20 1.70
N ASP A 112 0.12 -4.33 0.50
CA ASP A 112 -0.95 -5.28 0.24
C ASP A 112 -0.37 -6.64 -0.18
N GLU A 113 -1.02 -7.73 0.24
CA GLU A 113 -0.46 -9.07 0.11
C GLU A 113 0.99 -9.12 0.58
N ALA A 114 1.21 -8.65 1.81
CA ALA A 114 2.55 -8.48 2.36
C ALA A 114 3.34 -9.79 2.44
N ASP A 115 2.68 -10.93 2.62
CA ASP A 115 3.31 -12.24 2.59
C ASP A 115 4.00 -12.55 1.25
N GLU A 116 3.42 -12.13 0.14
CA GLU A 116 4.02 -12.25 -1.18
C GLU A 116 5.00 -11.12 -1.50
N LEU A 117 4.65 -9.89 -1.10
CA LEU A 117 5.45 -8.70 -1.38
C LEU A 117 6.82 -8.73 -0.70
N LEU A 118 6.86 -9.14 0.57
CA LEU A 118 8.06 -9.06 1.40
C LEU A 118 8.91 -10.32 1.31
N THR A 119 9.18 -10.75 0.09
CA THR A 119 10.06 -11.87 -0.23
C THR A 119 11.15 -11.39 -1.19
N ASP A 120 12.32 -12.00 -1.12
CA ASP A 120 13.44 -11.72 -2.03
C ASP A 120 13.70 -10.21 -2.21
N SER A 121 13.72 -9.73 -3.44
CA SER A 121 13.95 -8.32 -3.77
C SER A 121 12.84 -7.40 -3.24
N GLY A 122 11.61 -7.89 -3.11
CA GLY A 122 10.48 -7.09 -2.62
C GLY A 122 10.69 -6.56 -1.21
N LEU A 123 11.28 -7.36 -0.33
CA LEU A 123 11.59 -6.93 1.04
C LEU A 123 12.62 -5.79 1.05
N SER A 124 13.73 -5.96 0.33
CA SER A 124 14.78 -4.94 0.31
C SER A 124 14.32 -3.66 -0.37
N GLU A 125 13.55 -3.77 -1.45
CA GLU A 125 13.00 -2.62 -2.16
C GLU A 125 12.00 -1.86 -1.30
N THR A 126 11.12 -2.56 -0.59
CA THR A 126 10.15 -1.94 0.33
C THR A 126 10.87 -1.23 1.47
N ARG A 127 11.89 -1.85 2.06
CA ARG A 127 12.68 -1.21 3.11
C ARG A 127 13.36 0.05 2.63
N HIS A 128 13.87 0.05 1.40
CA HIS A 128 14.50 1.23 0.80
C HIS A 128 13.49 2.37 0.65
N ILE A 129 12.29 2.07 0.17
CA ILE A 129 11.21 3.06 0.04
C ILE A 129 10.85 3.66 1.41
N VAL A 130 10.71 2.83 2.43
CA VAL A 130 10.40 3.30 3.78
C VAL A 130 11.52 4.18 4.34
N GLN A 131 12.77 3.83 4.10
CA GLN A 131 13.92 4.62 4.56
C GLN A 131 13.97 6.02 3.94
N GLU A 132 13.48 6.18 2.71
CA GLU A 132 13.43 7.48 2.04
C GLU A 132 12.17 8.28 2.37
N SER A 133 11.28 7.71 3.15
CA SER A 133 10.02 8.36 3.57
C SER A 133 10.20 9.05 4.93
N PRO A 134 9.28 9.96 5.33
CA PRO A 134 9.37 10.60 6.63
C PRO A 134 9.42 9.59 7.78
N ALA A 135 10.14 9.93 8.85
CA ALA A 135 10.30 9.05 10.01
C ALA A 135 8.98 8.69 10.70
N ASP A 136 7.98 9.56 10.58
CA ASP A 136 6.64 9.38 11.17
C ASP A 136 5.63 8.75 10.20
N VAL A 137 6.07 8.28 9.02
CA VAL A 137 5.18 7.62 8.07
C VAL A 137 4.52 6.40 8.72
N GLN A 138 3.20 6.30 8.55
CA GLN A 138 2.44 5.16 9.06
C GLN A 138 2.57 3.98 8.10
N LEU A 139 2.88 2.79 8.63
CA LEU A 139 2.98 1.57 7.84
C LEU A 139 1.78 0.67 8.10
N GLY A 140 1.17 0.16 7.04
CA GLY A 140 0.11 -0.82 7.12
C GLY A 140 0.48 -2.04 6.30
N PHE A 141 0.54 -3.20 6.93
CA PHE A 141 0.82 -4.48 6.27
C PHE A 141 -0.45 -5.31 6.31
N PHE A 142 -0.87 -5.83 5.15
CA PHE A 142 -2.08 -6.64 5.05
C PHE A 142 -1.77 -7.96 4.35
N SER A 143 -2.19 -9.07 4.96
CA SER A 143 -1.88 -10.41 4.48
C SER A 143 -2.97 -11.41 4.88
N ALA A 144 -3.18 -12.43 4.06
CA ALA A 144 -4.04 -13.55 4.39
C ALA A 144 -3.33 -14.61 5.23
N THR A 145 -1.99 -14.68 5.13
CA THR A 145 -1.17 -15.66 5.84
C THR A 145 -0.07 -14.97 6.64
N SER A 146 0.36 -15.63 7.71
CA SER A 146 1.53 -15.19 8.47
C SER A 146 2.76 -15.94 7.98
N THR A 147 3.86 -15.23 7.79
CA THR A 147 5.16 -15.78 7.40
C THR A 147 6.22 -15.39 8.44
N ASP A 148 7.40 -15.99 8.37
CA ASP A 148 8.50 -15.63 9.27
C ASP A 148 8.87 -14.15 9.14
N THR A 149 8.88 -13.60 7.92
CA THR A 149 9.12 -12.18 7.70
C THR A 149 8.07 -11.32 8.40
N LEU A 150 6.79 -11.71 8.35
CA LEU A 150 5.70 -10.95 8.98
C LEU A 150 5.74 -11.02 10.52
N THR A 151 6.35 -12.05 11.10
CA THR A 151 6.54 -12.11 12.54
C THR A 151 7.69 -11.20 13.02
N ASP A 152 8.58 -10.78 12.11
CA ASP A 152 9.76 -9.97 12.42
C ASP A 152 9.70 -8.54 11.84
N LEU A 153 8.52 -8.04 11.51
CA LEU A 153 8.36 -6.72 10.86
C LEU A 153 8.98 -5.57 11.67
N GLU A 154 8.88 -5.62 12.99
CA GLU A 154 9.48 -4.57 13.84
C GLU A 154 11.00 -4.54 13.67
N THR A 155 11.63 -5.70 13.53
CA THR A 155 13.06 -5.82 13.29
C THR A 155 13.42 -5.28 11.89
N TRP A 156 12.66 -5.65 10.87
CA TRP A 156 12.92 -5.25 9.50
C TRP A 156 12.70 -3.76 9.25
N PHE A 157 11.70 -3.16 9.88
CA PHE A 157 11.30 -1.78 9.61
C PHE A 157 11.61 -0.80 10.75
N GLY A 158 12.04 -1.29 11.89
CA GLY A 158 12.53 -0.46 12.99
C GLY A 158 11.48 0.38 13.70
N VAL A 159 10.20 0.00 13.60
CA VAL A 159 9.08 0.70 14.26
C VAL A 159 8.17 -0.31 14.96
N PRO A 160 7.46 0.11 16.02
CA PRO A 160 6.47 -0.75 16.66
C PRO A 160 5.31 -1.02 15.71
N ILE A 161 4.86 -2.28 15.65
CA ILE A 161 3.79 -2.72 14.77
C ILE A 161 2.77 -3.54 15.57
N GLU A 162 1.53 -3.08 15.59
CA GLU A 162 0.43 -3.79 16.24
C GLU A 162 -0.18 -4.82 15.28
N THR A 163 -0.34 -6.06 15.72
CA THR A 163 -0.96 -7.11 14.91
C THR A 163 -2.45 -7.21 15.23
N ILE A 164 -3.26 -7.19 14.17
CA ILE A 164 -4.71 -7.38 14.22
C ILE A 164 -5.05 -8.59 13.37
N ASP A 165 -5.48 -9.68 14.01
CA ASP A 165 -5.83 -10.93 13.33
C ASP A 165 -7.35 -11.13 13.35
N VAL A 166 -7.98 -10.94 12.19
CA VAL A 166 -9.44 -11.09 12.04
C VAL A 166 -9.83 -12.36 11.30
N ARG A 167 -8.88 -13.27 11.04
CA ARG A 167 -9.15 -14.50 10.28
C ARG A 167 -10.09 -15.44 11.02
N SER A 168 -9.99 -15.53 12.33
CA SER A 168 -10.88 -16.35 13.16
C SER A 168 -12.25 -15.73 13.39
N ILE A 169 -12.32 -14.41 13.42
CA ILE A 169 -13.56 -13.65 13.63
C ILE A 169 -14.51 -13.84 12.44
N ASP A 170 -13.97 -13.79 11.22
CA ASP A 170 -14.77 -13.98 10.01
C ASP A 170 -15.40 -15.37 9.93
N LYS A 171 -14.68 -16.41 10.37
CA LYS A 171 -15.22 -17.77 10.43
C LYS A 171 -16.38 -17.88 11.43
N THR A 172 -16.23 -17.25 12.59
CA THR A 172 -17.24 -17.23 13.63
C THR A 172 -18.47 -16.42 13.21
N GLY A 173 -18.23 -15.28 12.57
CA GLY A 173 -19.30 -14.42 12.06
C GLY A 173 -20.13 -15.09 10.95
N GLY A 174 -19.48 -15.87 10.08
CA GLY A 174 -20.16 -16.65 9.06
C GLY A 174 -21.07 -17.72 9.66
N ASP A 175 -20.60 -18.40 10.67
CA ASP A 175 -21.37 -19.43 11.35
C ASP A 175 -22.58 -18.85 12.09
N VAL A 176 -22.45 -17.67 12.69
CA VAL A 176 -23.54 -16.97 13.39
C VAL A 176 -24.61 -16.49 12.40
N LEU A 177 -24.21 -16.03 11.22
CA LEU A 177 -25.16 -15.56 10.20
C LEU A 177 -25.94 -16.68 9.54
N HIS A 178 -25.44 -17.91 9.58
CA HIS A 178 -26.09 -19.10 9.01
C HIS A 178 -26.84 -19.94 10.05
N ALA A 179 -26.73 -19.60 11.29
CA ALA A 179 -27.46 -20.22 12.39
C ALA A 179 -28.79 -19.48 12.65
#